data_2419296f7c66cede71964cba2c0ec5ad
#
_entry.id   2419296f7c66cede71964cba2c0ec5ad
#
_cell.length_a   1.000
_cell.length_b   1.000
_cell.length_c   1.000
_cell.angle_alpha   90.00
_cell.angle_beta   90.00
_cell.angle_gamma   90.00
#
_symmetry.space_group_name_H-M   'P 1'
#
loop_
_entity.id
_entity.type
_entity.pdbx_description
1 polymer ?
#
loop_
_entity_poly.entity_id
_entity_poly.type
_entity_poly.pdbx_seq_one_letter_code
_entity_poly.pdbx_strand_id
1 'polypeptide(L)'
;MNRPTRLPTRLYRALPALAACALALAACSGSSPQAGSTTPAPPPAATTSGESAESTTATAATVIIDVRTPQEYQEGHLKGAVNMDLSSGSFAEQIDGLDPNSPYQVYCRSGNRSARAVAAMRDAGFTSVTDLGGIQDAAASTGLEIVTD
;
A
#
# COMPACT_ATOMS: atom_id res chain seq x y z
N MET A 1 -25.09 28.55 -40.48
CA MET A 1 -25.83 29.15 -39.35
C MET A 1 -25.35 28.49 -38.09
N ASN A 2 -24.27 29.06 -37.47
CA ASN A 2 -23.67 28.51 -36.28
C ASN A 2 -24.16 29.26 -35.05
N ARG A 3 -24.79 28.56 -34.12
CA ARG A 3 -25.20 29.10 -32.81
C ARG A 3 -24.09 28.77 -31.79
N PRO A 4 -23.51 29.76 -31.11
CA PRO A 4 -22.59 29.49 -30.00
C PRO A 4 -23.38 29.13 -28.73
N THR A 5 -23.09 27.98 -28.19
CA THR A 5 -23.62 27.50 -26.91
C THR A 5 -22.88 28.21 -25.76
N ARG A 6 -23.61 29.03 -25.00
CA ARG A 6 -23.09 29.75 -23.85
C ARG A 6 -22.94 28.79 -22.66
N LEU A 7 -21.73 28.71 -22.11
CA LEU A 7 -21.42 28.03 -20.85
C LEU A 7 -21.95 28.87 -19.66
N PRO A 8 -22.56 28.27 -18.65
CA PRO A 8 -22.92 28.98 -17.41
C PRO A 8 -21.70 29.14 -16.51
N THR A 9 -21.36 30.40 -16.25
CA THR A 9 -20.38 30.83 -15.26
C THR A 9 -20.93 30.50 -13.87
N ARG A 10 -20.40 29.49 -13.18
CA ARG A 10 -20.67 29.26 -11.77
C ARG A 10 -19.84 30.22 -10.93
N LEU A 11 -20.55 31.16 -10.31
CA LEU A 11 -20.03 32.05 -9.26
C LEU A 11 -19.58 31.20 -8.07
N TYR A 12 -18.28 31.21 -7.84
CA TYR A 12 -17.69 30.69 -6.61
C TYR A 12 -17.87 31.74 -5.52
N ARG A 13 -18.77 31.49 -4.59
CA ARG A 13 -19.02 32.30 -3.42
C ARG A 13 -18.00 31.93 -2.35
N ALA A 14 -17.02 32.79 -2.16
CA ALA A 14 -16.07 32.72 -1.05
C ALA A 14 -16.79 33.02 0.27
N LEU A 15 -16.64 32.17 1.25
CA LEU A 15 -16.96 32.45 2.65
C LEU A 15 -15.66 32.35 3.46
N PRO A 16 -15.27 33.40 4.19
CA PRO A 16 -14.23 33.30 5.20
C PRO A 16 -14.89 32.94 6.55
N ALA A 17 -14.43 31.92 7.21
CA ALA A 17 -14.69 31.67 8.62
C ALA A 17 -13.37 31.61 9.37
N LEU A 18 -13.06 32.72 10.01
CA LEU A 18 -12.14 32.84 11.14
C LEU A 18 -12.73 32.10 12.35
N ALA A 19 -11.96 31.23 12.96
CA ALA A 19 -12.12 30.84 14.36
C ALA A 19 -10.76 30.51 14.95
N ALA A 20 -10.28 31.46 15.74
CA ALA A 20 -9.21 31.27 16.71
C ALA A 20 -9.79 30.62 17.97
N CYS A 21 -9.06 29.69 18.59
CA CYS A 21 -9.10 29.35 20.03
C CYS A 21 -7.95 28.40 20.30
N ALA A 22 -6.91 28.89 20.94
CA ALA A 22 -6.68 28.93 22.38
C ALA A 22 -5.94 27.72 22.92
N LEU A 23 -4.73 28.01 23.36
CA LEU A 23 -3.77 27.24 24.18
C LEU A 23 -4.41 26.51 25.38
N ALA A 24 -3.99 25.29 25.63
CA ALA A 24 -3.88 24.72 26.96
C ALA A 24 -2.62 23.89 27.08
N LEU A 25 -1.65 24.43 27.79
CA LEU A 25 -0.52 23.70 28.38
C LEU A 25 -1.06 22.87 29.56
N ALA A 26 -0.78 21.61 29.59
CA ALA A 26 -0.78 20.83 30.82
C ALA A 26 0.48 19.96 30.85
N ALA A 27 1.43 20.42 31.64
CA ALA A 27 2.57 19.66 32.09
C ALA A 27 2.10 18.69 33.19
N CYS A 28 2.43 17.41 33.06
CA CYS A 28 2.50 16.49 34.19
C CYS A 28 3.78 15.68 34.08
N SER A 29 4.70 16.08 34.94
CA SER A 29 5.84 15.29 35.38
C SER A 29 5.36 14.05 36.14
N GLY A 30 5.96 12.89 35.89
CA GLY A 30 5.74 11.68 36.64
C GLY A 30 6.90 10.72 36.47
N SER A 31 7.83 10.82 37.40
CA SER A 31 9.00 10.03 37.77
C SER A 31 8.97 8.54 37.47
N SER A 32 10.09 8.02 36.99
CA SER A 32 10.62 6.67 37.24
C SER A 32 10.87 6.47 38.76
N PRO A 33 11.17 5.29 39.29
CA PRO A 33 11.92 4.18 38.73
C PRO A 33 11.41 2.79 39.20
N GLN A 34 11.83 1.68 38.65
CA GLN A 34 12.54 0.64 39.42
C GLN A 34 12.92 -0.59 38.59
N ALA A 35 14.14 -0.95 38.81
CA ALA A 35 14.82 -2.14 38.36
C ALA A 35 14.14 -3.45 38.86
N GLY A 36 14.19 -4.46 38.02
CA GLY A 36 13.85 -5.83 38.37
C GLY A 36 14.48 -6.76 37.36
N SER A 37 15.78 -7.05 37.56
CA SER A 37 16.45 -8.16 36.91
C SER A 37 15.80 -9.45 37.34
N THR A 38 15.29 -10.22 36.41
CA THR A 38 15.19 -11.67 36.58
C THR A 38 15.28 -12.33 35.20
N THR A 39 16.46 -12.85 34.92
CA THR A 39 16.72 -13.81 33.86
C THR A 39 16.14 -15.15 34.29
N PRO A 40 15.35 -15.80 33.47
CA PRO A 40 15.27 -17.26 33.45
C PRO A 40 15.87 -17.80 32.15
N ALA A 41 16.67 -18.83 32.34
CA ALA A 41 17.38 -19.60 31.36
C ALA A 41 16.50 -20.23 30.27
N PRO A 42 17.06 -20.56 29.08
CA PRO A 42 16.34 -21.22 28.00
C PRO A 42 16.10 -22.70 28.33
N PRO A 43 14.93 -23.26 28.03
CA PRO A 43 14.74 -24.71 28.03
C PRO A 43 15.34 -25.33 26.76
N PRO A 44 15.71 -26.62 26.82
CA PRO A 44 16.51 -27.29 25.82
C PRO A 44 15.73 -27.61 24.54
N ALA A 45 16.51 -27.69 23.46
CA ALA A 45 16.11 -28.16 22.15
C ALA A 45 15.30 -29.46 22.23
N ALA A 46 14.09 -29.41 21.69
CA ALA A 46 13.40 -30.60 21.23
C ALA A 46 13.39 -30.58 19.71
N THR A 47 14.31 -31.31 19.13
CA THR A 47 14.31 -31.78 17.77
C THR A 47 13.03 -32.60 17.57
N THR A 48 12.09 -32.08 16.83
CA THR A 48 11.05 -32.90 16.23
C THR A 48 11.04 -32.61 14.74
N SER A 49 11.72 -33.50 14.02
CA SER A 49 11.48 -33.72 12.60
C SER A 49 10.01 -34.10 12.46
N GLY A 50 9.26 -33.23 11.84
CA GLY A 50 7.87 -33.40 11.45
C GLY A 50 7.78 -33.03 9.98
N GLU A 51 8.12 -33.96 9.16
CA GLU A 51 7.56 -34.39 7.89
C GLU A 51 6.51 -33.47 7.30
N SER A 52 6.91 -32.90 6.16
CA SER A 52 6.08 -32.49 5.04
C SER A 52 4.64 -33.00 5.09
N ALA A 53 3.72 -32.15 5.45
CA ALA A 53 2.40 -32.18 4.84
C ALA A 53 2.43 -31.23 3.65
N GLU A 54 2.78 -31.76 2.48
CA GLU A 54 2.53 -31.18 1.19
C GLU A 54 1.02 -31.06 1.00
N SER A 55 0.49 -30.00 1.61
CA SER A 55 -0.86 -29.56 1.32
C SER A 55 -0.79 -28.86 -0.02
N THR A 56 -1.07 -29.60 -1.08
CA THR A 56 -1.29 -29.10 -2.42
C THR A 56 -2.63 -28.32 -2.44
N THR A 57 -2.70 -27.31 -1.64
CA THR A 57 -3.59 -26.19 -1.91
C THR A 57 -2.82 -25.35 -2.92
N ALA A 58 -3.29 -25.26 -4.14
CA ALA A 58 -2.77 -24.34 -5.12
C ALA A 58 -2.83 -22.95 -4.48
N THR A 59 -1.74 -22.56 -3.84
CA THR A 59 -1.58 -21.20 -3.31
C THR A 59 -1.58 -20.31 -4.54
N ALA A 60 -2.68 -19.59 -4.73
CA ALA A 60 -2.77 -18.62 -5.82
C ALA A 60 -1.51 -17.76 -5.72
N ALA A 61 -0.72 -17.74 -6.78
CA ALA A 61 0.54 -17.03 -6.79
C ALA A 61 0.23 -15.54 -6.53
N THR A 62 0.87 -14.96 -5.53
CA THR A 62 0.68 -13.53 -5.21
C THR A 62 1.10 -12.68 -6.40
N VAL A 63 0.21 -11.84 -6.88
CA VAL A 63 0.48 -10.92 -7.98
C VAL A 63 1.03 -9.61 -7.43
N ILE A 64 2.16 -9.16 -7.97
CA ILE A 64 2.81 -7.90 -7.58
C ILE A 64 2.45 -6.83 -8.58
N ILE A 65 1.92 -5.71 -8.10
CA ILE A 65 1.45 -4.60 -8.92
C ILE A 65 2.31 -3.36 -8.64
N ASP A 66 2.89 -2.82 -9.70
CA ASP A 66 3.56 -1.53 -9.70
C ASP A 66 2.61 -0.45 -10.20
N VAL A 67 2.21 0.47 -9.31
CA VAL A 67 1.26 1.54 -9.66
C VAL A 67 1.93 2.85 -10.04
N ARG A 68 3.19 2.77 -10.48
CA ARG A 68 3.94 3.91 -11.05
C ARG A 68 3.64 4.08 -12.53
N THR A 69 4.16 5.17 -13.09
CA THR A 69 4.07 5.40 -14.53
C THR A 69 4.88 4.34 -15.30
N PRO A 70 4.54 4.07 -16.58
CA PRO A 70 5.31 3.15 -17.42
C PRO A 70 6.79 3.55 -17.55
N GLN A 71 7.10 4.84 -17.53
CA GLN A 71 8.47 5.32 -17.55
C GLN A 71 9.23 4.94 -16.27
N GLU A 72 8.63 5.18 -15.09
CA GLU A 72 9.24 4.78 -13.81
C GLU A 72 9.42 3.26 -13.72
N TYR A 73 8.50 2.49 -14.31
CA TYR A 73 8.59 1.03 -14.39
C TYR A 73 9.79 0.58 -15.24
N GLN A 74 9.99 1.18 -16.42
CA GLN A 74 11.11 0.88 -17.30
C GLN A 74 12.48 1.24 -16.69
N GLU A 75 12.53 2.29 -15.86
CA GLU A 75 13.74 2.69 -15.13
C GLU A 75 14.17 1.66 -14.07
N GLY A 76 13.26 0.78 -13.66
CA GLY A 76 13.51 -0.32 -12.73
C GLY A 76 12.24 -0.69 -11.97
N HIS A 77 11.92 -1.99 -11.91
CA HIS A 77 10.75 -2.54 -11.25
C HIS A 77 11.08 -3.86 -10.55
N LEU A 78 10.22 -4.32 -9.65
CA LEU A 78 10.40 -5.62 -9.01
C LEU A 78 10.18 -6.73 -10.04
N LYS A 79 11.08 -7.69 -10.05
CA LYS A 79 11.02 -8.84 -10.97
C LYS A 79 9.66 -9.54 -10.90
N GLY A 80 8.99 -9.62 -12.04
CA GLY A 80 7.66 -10.22 -12.16
C GLY A 80 6.49 -9.31 -11.77
N ALA A 81 6.73 -8.04 -11.46
CA ALA A 81 5.67 -7.08 -11.22
C ALA A 81 4.92 -6.71 -12.50
N VAL A 82 3.63 -6.44 -12.37
CA VAL A 82 2.77 -5.95 -13.44
C VAL A 82 2.58 -4.45 -13.26
N ASN A 83 2.79 -3.66 -14.33
CA ASN A 83 2.57 -2.22 -14.26
C ASN A 83 1.09 -1.86 -14.48
N MET A 84 0.52 -1.15 -13.53
CA MET A 84 -0.85 -0.60 -13.57
C MET A 84 -0.83 0.84 -13.07
N ASP A 85 -0.58 1.79 -13.97
CA ASP A 85 -0.41 3.20 -13.61
C ASP A 85 -1.69 3.81 -12.98
N LEU A 86 -1.62 4.13 -11.68
CA LEU A 86 -2.71 4.76 -10.94
C LEU A 86 -3.08 6.15 -11.49
N SER A 87 -2.15 6.83 -12.14
CA SER A 87 -2.35 8.19 -12.68
C SER A 87 -2.93 8.22 -14.10
N SER A 88 -2.98 7.09 -14.79
CA SER A 88 -3.48 7.01 -16.17
C SER A 88 -4.99 7.23 -16.32
N GLY A 89 -5.76 7.16 -15.22
CA GLY A 89 -7.22 7.18 -15.23
C GLY A 89 -7.88 5.84 -15.61
N SER A 90 -7.11 4.86 -16.09
CA SER A 90 -7.60 3.53 -16.47
C SER A 90 -7.39 2.46 -15.38
N PHE A 91 -6.90 2.84 -14.21
CA PHE A 91 -6.58 1.90 -13.14
C PHE A 91 -7.81 1.06 -12.71
N ALA A 92 -8.98 1.71 -12.58
CA ALA A 92 -10.22 1.01 -12.23
C ALA A 92 -10.59 -0.06 -13.26
N GLU A 93 -10.49 0.25 -14.56
CA GLU A 93 -10.75 -0.69 -15.65
C GLU A 93 -9.75 -1.85 -15.66
N GLN A 94 -8.48 -1.59 -15.29
CA GLN A 94 -7.45 -2.62 -15.24
C GLN A 94 -7.69 -3.60 -14.09
N ILE A 95 -8.13 -3.14 -12.92
CA ILE A 95 -8.42 -4.01 -11.79
C ILE A 95 -9.74 -4.78 -11.96
N ASP A 96 -10.71 -4.29 -12.73
CA ASP A 96 -11.98 -5.00 -13.02
C ASP A 96 -11.75 -6.36 -13.72
N GLY A 97 -10.62 -6.52 -14.41
CA GLY A 97 -10.22 -7.78 -15.04
C GLY A 97 -9.52 -8.78 -14.10
N LEU A 98 -9.28 -8.41 -12.83
CA LEU A 98 -8.58 -9.23 -11.86
C LEU A 98 -9.57 -10.02 -10.97
N ASP A 99 -9.12 -11.18 -10.47
CA ASP A 99 -9.90 -11.95 -9.48
C ASP A 99 -9.81 -11.28 -8.10
N PRO A 100 -10.93 -10.79 -7.52
CA PRO A 100 -10.91 -10.10 -6.23
C PRO A 100 -10.54 -11.00 -5.03
N ASN A 101 -10.52 -12.32 -5.21
CA ASN A 101 -10.17 -13.27 -4.16
C ASN A 101 -8.69 -13.68 -4.18
N SER A 102 -7.97 -13.33 -5.24
CA SER A 102 -6.53 -13.59 -5.34
C SER A 102 -5.70 -12.65 -4.46
N PRO A 103 -4.51 -13.07 -3.99
CA PRO A 103 -3.65 -12.20 -3.20
C PRO A 103 -2.85 -11.23 -4.09
N TYR A 104 -2.87 -9.96 -3.71
CA TYR A 104 -2.15 -8.87 -4.41
C TYR A 104 -1.22 -8.15 -3.45
N GLN A 105 -0.07 -7.76 -3.97
CA GLN A 105 0.89 -6.88 -3.30
C GLN A 105 1.14 -5.67 -4.18
N VAL A 106 0.98 -4.47 -3.64
CA VAL A 106 0.99 -3.22 -4.41
C VAL A 106 2.11 -2.32 -3.91
N TYR A 107 2.93 -1.78 -4.80
CA TYR A 107 3.95 -0.81 -4.45
C TYR A 107 3.96 0.37 -5.43
N CYS A 108 4.61 1.45 -5.00
CA CYS A 108 4.91 2.58 -5.88
C CYS A 108 6.33 3.13 -5.60
N ARG A 109 6.58 4.41 -5.87
CA ARG A 109 7.89 5.02 -5.60
C ARG A 109 8.14 5.24 -4.11
N SER A 110 7.15 5.70 -3.34
CA SER A 110 7.29 6.18 -1.96
C SER A 110 6.12 5.85 -1.02
N GLY A 111 5.19 4.98 -1.44
CA GLY A 111 4.05 4.54 -0.64
C GLY A 111 2.74 5.33 -0.85
N ASN A 112 2.78 6.59 -1.27
CA ASN A 112 1.55 7.41 -1.39
C ASN A 112 0.56 6.91 -2.45
N ARG A 113 1.06 6.50 -3.62
CA ARG A 113 0.21 5.96 -4.71
C ARG A 113 -0.27 4.56 -4.37
N SER A 114 0.59 3.70 -3.81
CA SER A 114 0.23 2.34 -3.43
C SER A 114 -0.87 2.31 -2.36
N ALA A 115 -0.79 3.15 -1.34
CA ALA A 115 -1.85 3.27 -0.33
C ALA A 115 -3.21 3.63 -0.95
N ARG A 116 -3.22 4.57 -1.92
CA ARG A 116 -4.45 4.94 -2.65
C ARG A 116 -4.96 3.83 -3.56
N ALA A 117 -4.07 3.12 -4.23
CA ALA A 117 -4.42 1.99 -5.07
C ALA A 117 -5.01 0.84 -4.26
N VAL A 118 -4.40 0.51 -3.11
CA VAL A 118 -4.92 -0.51 -2.17
C VAL A 118 -6.30 -0.14 -1.64
N ALA A 119 -6.53 1.14 -1.31
CA ALA A 119 -7.87 1.60 -0.89
C ALA A 119 -8.89 1.40 -2.02
N ALA A 120 -8.56 1.82 -3.26
CA ALA A 120 -9.43 1.65 -4.42
C ALA A 120 -9.73 0.16 -4.72
N MET A 121 -8.73 -0.71 -4.62
CA MET A 121 -8.93 -2.16 -4.80
C MET A 121 -9.86 -2.74 -3.73
N ARG A 122 -9.69 -2.34 -2.46
CA ARG A 122 -10.58 -2.79 -1.37
C ARG A 122 -12.01 -2.29 -1.57
N ASP A 123 -12.18 -1.05 -2.00
CA ASP A 123 -13.50 -0.49 -2.33
C ASP A 123 -14.15 -1.23 -3.51
N ALA A 124 -13.35 -1.76 -4.44
CA ALA A 124 -13.78 -2.61 -5.54
C ALA A 124 -14.02 -4.09 -5.15
N GLY A 125 -13.86 -4.45 -3.85
CA GLY A 125 -14.19 -5.77 -3.33
C GLY A 125 -13.02 -6.77 -3.26
N PHE A 126 -11.78 -6.33 -3.47
CA PHE A 126 -10.60 -7.19 -3.30
C PHE A 126 -10.36 -7.52 -1.83
N THR A 127 -10.27 -8.80 -1.51
CA THR A 127 -10.21 -9.29 -0.12
C THR A 127 -8.79 -9.41 0.42
N SER A 128 -7.80 -9.59 -0.43
CA SER A 128 -6.41 -9.84 -0.05
C SER A 128 -5.45 -8.91 -0.79
N VAL A 129 -5.34 -7.67 -0.31
CA VAL A 129 -4.45 -6.65 -0.89
C VAL A 129 -3.54 -6.08 0.18
N THR A 130 -2.23 -6.17 -0.05
CA THR A 130 -1.18 -5.65 0.84
C THR A 130 -0.46 -4.47 0.19
N ASP A 131 -0.31 -3.38 0.95
CA ASP A 131 0.53 -2.25 0.56
C ASP A 131 2.00 -2.52 0.95
N LEU A 132 2.89 -2.55 -0.03
CA LEU A 132 4.32 -2.71 0.18
C LEU A 132 5.08 -1.37 0.29
N GLY A 133 4.37 -0.26 0.12
CA GLY A 133 4.99 1.07 0.21
C GLY A 133 5.82 1.48 -0.98
N GLY A 134 7.06 1.93 -0.72
CA GLY A 134 8.03 2.30 -1.77
C GLY A 134 8.72 1.09 -2.40
N ILE A 135 9.26 1.24 -3.60
CA ILE A 135 9.94 0.15 -4.32
C ILE A 135 11.10 -0.46 -3.52
N GLN A 136 11.83 0.33 -2.74
CA GLN A 136 12.93 -0.17 -1.91
C GLN A 136 12.40 -1.00 -0.73
N ASP A 137 11.32 -0.54 -0.09
CA ASP A 137 10.66 -1.26 0.99
C ASP A 137 10.04 -2.57 0.47
N ALA A 138 9.44 -2.50 -0.72
CA ALA A 138 8.86 -3.63 -1.40
C ALA A 138 9.93 -4.68 -1.78
N ALA A 139 11.08 -4.26 -2.30
CA ALA A 139 12.21 -5.16 -2.57
C ALA A 139 12.73 -5.84 -1.30
N ALA A 140 12.88 -5.07 -0.22
CA ALA A 140 13.35 -5.58 1.07
C ALA A 140 12.37 -6.58 1.70
N SER A 141 11.06 -6.33 1.60
CA SER A 141 10.02 -7.17 2.20
C SER A 141 9.73 -8.44 1.42
N THR A 142 9.87 -8.40 0.09
CA THR A 142 9.60 -9.55 -0.79
C THR A 142 10.85 -10.36 -1.13
N GLY A 143 12.03 -9.78 -0.97
CA GLY A 143 13.30 -10.36 -1.42
C GLY A 143 13.47 -10.36 -2.95
N LEU A 144 12.60 -9.69 -3.68
CA LEU A 144 12.67 -9.61 -5.14
C LEU A 144 13.70 -8.57 -5.59
N GLU A 145 14.39 -8.90 -6.67
CA GLU A 145 15.33 -8.01 -7.32
C GLU A 145 14.62 -6.88 -8.05
N ILE A 146 15.24 -5.69 -8.06
CA ILE A 146 14.84 -4.60 -8.96
C ILE A 146 15.57 -4.84 -10.28
N VAL A 147 14.79 -4.99 -11.34
CA VAL A 147 15.27 -5.25 -12.70
C VAL A 147 14.84 -4.14 -13.65
N THR A 148 15.52 -4.02 -14.78
CA THR A 148 15.16 -3.18 -15.93
C THR A 148 14.97 -4.08 -17.13
N ASP A 149 13.91 -3.83 -17.92
CA ASP A 149 13.67 -4.55 -19.19
C ASP A 149 14.53 -4.00 -20.32
#